data_574e603f6e55495b9a79e10561c25b34
#
_entry.id   574e603f6e55495b9a79e10561c25b34
#
_cell.length_a   1.000
_cell.length_b   1.000
_cell.length_c   1.000
_cell.angle_alpha   90.00
_cell.angle_beta   90.00
_cell.angle_gamma   90.00
#
_symmetry.space_group_name_H-M   'P 1'
#
loop_
_entity.id
_entity.type
_entity.pdbx_description
1 polymer ?
#
loop_
_entity_poly.entity_id
_entity_poly.type
_entity_poly.pdbx_seq_one_letter_code
_entity_poly.pdbx_strand_id
1 'polypeptide(L)'
;GMAKIICGVFFSMHEVAAFDLAQKIATTALVPLQMLNQAVFPHIAKTKDLNFVNKCFRMMMLATLGIIVCVSILAPLGVRILSGGELMDSVSILRILCLFIFSGGITLYTGSPVLVSFGYSKPFNRSVLLSTVILMLIYGILYLTNNFSIGRFALALGLAEFAIAVYRLYYCTRYKLIQFHGGFKLF
;
A
#
# COMPACT_ATOMS: atom_id res chain seq x y z
N GLY A 1 2.60 -11.28 9.85
CA GLY A 1 3.39 -10.22 10.37
C GLY A 1 2.99 -9.79 11.77
N MET A 2 3.74 -8.86 12.35
CA MET A 2 3.55 -8.35 13.73
C MET A 2 2.13 -7.82 14.00
N ALA A 3 1.51 -7.18 13.00
CA ALA A 3 0.13 -6.70 13.12
C ALA A 3 -0.86 -7.79 13.56
N LYS A 4 -0.74 -9.01 13.02
CA LYS A 4 -1.64 -10.12 13.36
C LYS A 4 -1.43 -10.64 14.79
N ILE A 5 -0.19 -10.62 15.29
CA ILE A 5 0.12 -11.05 16.66
C ILE A 5 -0.50 -10.06 17.65
N ILE A 6 -0.34 -8.77 17.41
CA ILE A 6 -0.94 -7.71 18.23
C ILE A 6 -2.46 -7.81 18.17
N CYS A 7 -3.03 -8.01 16.97
CA CYS A 7 -4.46 -8.22 16.80
C CYS A 7 -5.00 -9.38 17.67
N GLY A 8 -4.32 -10.53 17.67
CA GLY A 8 -4.76 -11.72 18.41
C GLY A 8 -4.74 -11.59 19.93
N VAL A 9 -3.98 -10.61 20.46
CA VAL A 9 -3.91 -10.36 21.92
C VAL A 9 -5.05 -9.43 22.40
N PHE A 10 -5.48 -8.49 21.55
CA PHE A 10 -6.37 -7.39 21.96
C PHE A 10 -7.80 -7.48 21.40
N PHE A 11 -8.05 -8.33 20.40
CA PHE A 11 -9.33 -8.42 19.73
C PHE A 11 -9.95 -9.82 19.83
N SER A 12 -11.27 -9.89 19.68
CA SER A 12 -11.97 -11.16 19.59
C SER A 12 -11.55 -11.96 18.35
N MET A 13 -11.72 -13.29 18.41
CA MET A 13 -11.42 -14.17 17.26
C MET A 13 -12.16 -13.76 15.98
N HIS A 14 -13.41 -13.29 16.13
CA HIS A 14 -14.22 -12.81 15.00
C HIS A 14 -13.63 -11.54 14.36
N GLU A 15 -13.22 -10.57 15.16
CA GLU A 15 -12.60 -9.33 14.67
C GLU A 15 -11.26 -9.59 14.00
N VAL A 16 -10.45 -10.50 14.57
CA VAL A 16 -9.16 -10.92 13.96
C VAL A 16 -9.41 -11.60 12.61
N ALA A 17 -10.40 -12.48 12.51
CA ALA A 17 -10.76 -13.15 11.28
C ALA A 17 -11.25 -12.16 10.21
N ALA A 18 -12.09 -11.20 10.62
CA ALA A 18 -12.58 -10.14 9.74
C ALA A 18 -11.45 -9.25 9.19
N PHE A 19 -10.49 -8.87 10.06
CA PHE A 19 -9.31 -8.11 9.65
C PHE A 19 -8.39 -8.92 8.73
N ASP A 20 -8.14 -10.19 9.05
CA ASP A 20 -7.28 -11.06 8.23
C ASP A 20 -7.87 -11.26 6.82
N LEU A 21 -9.18 -11.46 6.73
CA LEU A 21 -9.88 -11.57 5.45
C LEU A 21 -9.75 -10.28 4.64
N ALA A 22 -10.04 -9.13 5.25
CA ALA A 22 -9.91 -7.83 4.58
C ALA A 22 -8.48 -7.56 4.12
N GLN A 23 -7.48 -7.87 4.97
CA GLN A 23 -6.07 -7.71 4.62
C GLN A 23 -5.64 -8.66 3.49
N LYS A 24 -6.12 -9.90 3.46
CA LYS A 24 -5.87 -10.84 2.36
C LYS A 24 -6.41 -10.31 1.04
N ILE A 25 -7.65 -9.80 1.03
CA ILE A 25 -8.24 -9.21 -0.17
C ILE A 25 -7.41 -7.99 -0.62
N ALA A 26 -7.05 -7.09 0.30
CA ALA A 26 -6.26 -5.90 -0.01
C ALA A 26 -4.88 -6.24 -0.58
N THR A 27 -4.18 -7.21 0.01
CA THR A 27 -2.86 -7.65 -0.49
C THR A 27 -2.97 -8.38 -1.82
N THR A 28 -4.00 -9.20 -2.02
CA THR A 28 -4.26 -9.87 -3.30
C THR A 28 -4.58 -8.86 -4.41
N ALA A 29 -5.29 -7.79 -4.10
CA ALA A 29 -5.57 -6.71 -5.03
C ALA A 29 -4.29 -5.99 -5.53
N LEU A 30 -3.19 -6.03 -4.76
CA LEU A 30 -1.90 -5.47 -5.17
C LEU A 30 -1.08 -6.42 -6.06
N VAL A 31 -1.44 -7.70 -6.18
CA VAL A 31 -0.67 -8.69 -6.96
C VAL A 31 -0.51 -8.29 -8.43
N PRO A 32 -1.53 -7.81 -9.15
CA PRO A 32 -1.35 -7.35 -10.53
C PRO A 32 -0.32 -6.21 -10.66
N LEU A 33 -0.31 -5.29 -9.69
CA LEU A 33 0.67 -4.20 -9.67
C LEU A 33 2.08 -4.72 -9.39
N GLN A 34 2.22 -5.74 -8.54
CA GLN A 34 3.52 -6.39 -8.28
C GLN A 34 4.05 -7.09 -9.54
N MET A 35 3.20 -7.76 -10.30
CA MET A 35 3.58 -8.41 -11.56
C MET A 35 4.03 -7.38 -12.62
N LEU A 36 3.27 -6.29 -12.78
CA LEU A 36 3.65 -5.17 -13.65
C LEU A 36 4.99 -4.57 -13.22
N ASN A 37 5.19 -4.42 -11.93
CA ASN A 37 6.42 -3.89 -11.35
C ASN A 37 7.63 -4.78 -11.67
N GLN A 38 7.48 -6.09 -11.52
CA GLN A 38 8.52 -7.08 -11.85
C GLN A 38 8.86 -7.08 -13.34
N ALA A 39 7.87 -6.90 -14.21
CA ALA A 39 8.08 -6.83 -15.66
C ALA A 39 8.83 -5.55 -16.07
N VAL A 40 8.54 -4.42 -15.44
CA VAL A 40 9.12 -3.11 -15.78
C VAL A 40 10.50 -2.92 -15.15
N PHE A 41 10.76 -3.50 -13.99
CA PHE A 41 12.01 -3.36 -13.23
C PHE A 41 13.29 -3.62 -14.06
N PRO A 42 13.43 -4.75 -14.80
CA PRO A 42 14.66 -5.03 -15.55
C PRO A 42 14.94 -3.99 -16.64
N HIS A 43 13.88 -3.49 -17.29
CA HIS A 43 14.00 -2.47 -18.32
C HIS A 43 14.49 -1.15 -17.73
N ILE A 44 13.89 -0.67 -16.64
CA ILE A 44 14.31 0.55 -15.96
C ILE A 44 15.77 0.42 -15.46
N ALA A 45 16.13 -0.72 -14.89
CA ALA A 45 17.48 -0.95 -14.37
C ALA A 45 18.57 -0.87 -15.46
N LYS A 46 18.23 -1.31 -16.69
CA LYS A 46 19.15 -1.28 -17.85
C LYS A 46 19.21 0.09 -18.53
N THR A 47 18.05 0.67 -18.83
CA THR A 47 17.97 1.87 -19.69
C THR A 47 18.08 3.18 -18.91
N LYS A 48 17.62 3.17 -17.64
CA LYS A 48 17.52 4.38 -16.80
C LYS A 48 16.80 5.56 -17.50
N ASP A 49 15.88 5.24 -18.41
CA ASP A 49 15.12 6.24 -19.17
C ASP A 49 14.03 6.86 -18.27
N LEU A 50 14.20 8.16 -17.99
CA LEU A 50 13.27 8.93 -17.16
C LEU A 50 11.90 9.12 -17.82
N ASN A 51 11.82 9.18 -19.13
CA ASN A 51 10.54 9.29 -19.84
C ASN A 51 9.73 8.01 -19.68
N PHE A 52 10.39 6.87 -19.82
CA PHE A 52 9.78 5.57 -19.58
C PHE A 52 9.34 5.41 -18.12
N VAL A 53 10.17 5.81 -17.14
CA VAL A 53 9.82 5.81 -15.73
C VAL A 53 8.56 6.64 -15.47
N ASN A 54 8.46 7.85 -16.00
CA ASN A 54 7.30 8.71 -15.81
C ASN A 54 6.03 8.17 -16.47
N LYS A 55 6.15 7.54 -17.65
CA LYS A 55 5.02 6.88 -18.32
C LYS A 55 4.51 5.70 -17.52
N CYS A 56 5.41 4.84 -17.04
CA CYS A 56 5.06 3.70 -16.18
C CYS A 56 4.46 4.15 -14.85
N PHE A 57 4.97 5.22 -14.23
CA PHE A 57 4.40 5.78 -13.01
C PHE A 57 2.92 6.17 -13.19
N ARG A 58 2.61 6.91 -14.27
CA ARG A 58 1.22 7.28 -14.58
C ARG A 58 0.33 6.06 -14.79
N MET A 59 0.81 5.08 -15.53
CA MET A 59 0.08 3.83 -15.77
C MET A 59 -0.17 3.06 -14.46
N MET A 60 0.84 2.97 -13.59
CA MET A 60 0.71 2.34 -12.27
C MET A 60 -0.30 3.07 -11.38
N MET A 61 -0.31 4.42 -11.41
CA MET A 61 -1.29 5.21 -10.64
C MET A 61 -2.72 4.99 -11.15
N LEU A 62 -2.93 4.99 -12.46
CA LEU A 62 -4.25 4.69 -13.05
C LEU A 62 -4.71 3.27 -12.73
N ALA A 63 -3.83 2.29 -12.83
CA ALA A 63 -4.13 0.91 -12.46
C ALA A 63 -4.49 0.80 -10.96
N THR A 64 -3.75 1.48 -10.09
CA THR A 64 -4.05 1.51 -8.65
C THR A 64 -5.41 2.11 -8.36
N LEU A 65 -5.77 3.24 -9.00
CA LEU A 65 -7.10 3.84 -8.87
C LEU A 65 -8.20 2.90 -9.38
N GLY A 66 -8.00 2.25 -10.53
CA GLY A 66 -8.92 1.23 -11.04
C GLY A 66 -9.14 0.08 -10.06
N ILE A 67 -8.06 -0.43 -9.46
CA ILE A 67 -8.14 -1.49 -8.44
C ILE A 67 -8.93 -1.02 -7.21
N ILE A 68 -8.71 0.21 -6.73
CA ILE A 68 -9.44 0.76 -5.59
C ILE A 68 -10.94 0.85 -5.89
N VAL A 69 -11.31 1.34 -7.06
CA VAL A 69 -12.71 1.41 -7.48
C VAL A 69 -13.32 0.00 -7.55
N CYS A 70 -12.65 -0.96 -8.18
CA CYS A 70 -13.10 -2.35 -8.24
C CYS A 70 -13.25 -2.96 -6.84
N VAL A 71 -12.24 -2.82 -5.97
CA VAL A 71 -12.28 -3.33 -4.60
C VAL A 71 -13.41 -2.69 -3.81
N SER A 72 -13.62 -1.37 -3.92
CA SER A 72 -14.68 -0.66 -3.19
C SER A 72 -16.08 -1.11 -3.59
N ILE A 73 -16.30 -1.35 -4.88
CA ILE A 73 -17.59 -1.79 -5.42
C ILE A 73 -17.82 -3.27 -5.12
N LEU A 74 -16.81 -4.11 -5.35
CA LEU A 74 -16.91 -5.56 -5.22
C LEU A 74 -16.66 -6.07 -3.79
N ALA A 75 -16.29 -5.19 -2.84
CA ALA A 75 -16.04 -5.56 -1.45
C ALA A 75 -17.14 -6.42 -0.82
N PRO A 76 -18.44 -6.05 -0.87
CA PRO A 76 -19.49 -6.86 -0.26
C PRO A 76 -19.64 -8.23 -0.92
N LEU A 77 -19.48 -8.30 -2.24
CA LEU A 77 -19.56 -9.56 -2.98
C LEU A 77 -18.37 -10.45 -2.66
N GLY A 78 -17.14 -9.91 -2.71
CA GLY A 78 -15.92 -10.64 -2.40
C GLY A 78 -15.88 -11.18 -0.98
N VAL A 79 -16.26 -10.37 0.00
CA VAL A 79 -16.35 -10.79 1.41
C VAL A 79 -17.41 -11.89 1.56
N ARG A 80 -18.60 -11.73 0.98
CA ARG A 80 -19.68 -12.72 1.06
C ARG A 80 -19.27 -14.07 0.48
N ILE A 81 -18.60 -14.09 -0.67
CA ILE A 81 -18.13 -15.34 -1.32
C ILE A 81 -17.05 -16.02 -0.45
N LEU A 82 -16.10 -15.25 0.11
CA LEU A 82 -14.97 -15.82 0.82
C LEU A 82 -15.30 -16.20 2.28
N SER A 83 -16.29 -15.56 2.91
CA SER A 83 -16.68 -15.83 4.30
C SER A 83 -18.01 -16.56 4.44
N GLY A 84 -18.67 -16.92 3.34
CA GLY A 84 -20.03 -17.48 3.42
C GLY A 84 -21.08 -16.52 3.99
N GLY A 85 -20.73 -15.24 4.17
CA GLY A 85 -21.62 -14.21 4.74
C GLY A 85 -21.43 -13.94 6.24
N GLU A 86 -20.55 -14.68 6.92
CA GLU A 86 -20.34 -14.57 8.38
C GLU A 86 -19.50 -13.34 8.78
N LEU A 87 -18.59 -12.85 7.90
CA LEU A 87 -17.63 -11.79 8.22
C LEU A 87 -17.93 -10.49 7.48
N MET A 88 -19.18 -10.04 7.45
CA MET A 88 -19.58 -8.83 6.72
C MET A 88 -18.90 -7.54 7.26
N ASP A 89 -18.45 -7.55 8.50
CA ASP A 89 -17.65 -6.45 9.10
C ASP A 89 -16.34 -6.21 8.34
N SER A 90 -15.81 -7.24 7.66
CA SER A 90 -14.63 -7.12 6.80
C SER A 90 -14.81 -6.10 5.67
N VAL A 91 -16.03 -5.82 5.23
CA VAL A 91 -16.31 -4.83 4.17
C VAL A 91 -15.91 -3.44 4.63
N SER A 92 -16.26 -3.06 5.87
CA SER A 92 -15.89 -1.76 6.43
C SER A 92 -14.37 -1.65 6.62
N ILE A 93 -13.74 -2.72 7.11
CA ILE A 93 -12.29 -2.79 7.27
C ILE A 93 -11.58 -2.70 5.90
N LEU A 94 -12.09 -3.38 4.88
CA LEU A 94 -11.54 -3.37 3.54
C LEU A 94 -11.62 -1.97 2.89
N ARG A 95 -12.69 -1.24 3.13
CA ARG A 95 -12.82 0.16 2.68
C ARG A 95 -11.78 1.07 3.33
N ILE A 96 -11.49 0.88 4.61
CA ILE A 96 -10.40 1.59 5.30
C ILE A 96 -9.05 1.19 4.68
N LEU A 97 -8.85 -0.09 4.36
CA LEU A 97 -7.65 -0.59 3.72
C LEU A 97 -7.48 -0.14 2.25
N CYS A 98 -8.45 0.55 1.64
CA CYS A 98 -8.25 1.21 0.34
C CYS A 98 -7.11 2.26 0.42
N LEU A 99 -6.93 2.91 1.57
CA LEU A 99 -5.77 3.78 1.80
C LEU A 99 -4.45 3.00 1.74
N PHE A 100 -4.41 1.79 2.30
CA PHE A 100 -3.27 0.88 2.22
C PHE A 100 -3.00 0.44 0.76
N ILE A 101 -4.06 0.13 -0.02
CA ILE A 101 -3.92 -0.23 -1.44
C ILE A 101 -3.37 0.95 -2.25
N PHE A 102 -3.88 2.17 -2.02
CA PHE A 102 -3.40 3.38 -2.70
C PHE A 102 -1.91 3.62 -2.41
N SER A 103 -1.55 3.63 -1.14
CA SER A 103 -0.18 3.84 -0.71
C SER A 103 0.74 2.72 -1.20
N GLY A 104 0.26 1.47 -1.14
CA GLY A 104 0.97 0.28 -1.63
C GLY A 104 1.30 0.37 -3.12
N GLY A 105 0.37 0.84 -3.96
CA GLY A 105 0.64 1.08 -5.37
C GLY A 105 1.79 2.07 -5.62
N ILE A 106 1.83 3.15 -4.84
CA ILE A 106 2.92 4.13 -4.91
C ILE A 106 4.23 3.52 -4.41
N THR A 107 4.22 2.87 -3.25
CA THR A 107 5.44 2.33 -2.62
C THR A 107 6.04 1.18 -3.41
N LEU A 108 5.22 0.35 -4.05
CA LEU A 108 5.67 -0.72 -4.92
C LEU A 108 6.50 -0.17 -6.08
N TYR A 109 6.00 0.86 -6.77
CA TYR A 109 6.68 1.42 -7.93
C TYR A 109 7.89 2.28 -7.56
N THR A 110 7.75 3.18 -6.60
CA THR A 110 8.83 4.09 -6.18
C THR A 110 9.98 3.37 -5.47
N GLY A 111 9.73 2.18 -4.92
CA GLY A 111 10.72 1.38 -4.21
C GLY A 111 11.79 0.78 -5.13
N SER A 112 11.62 -0.51 -5.44
CA SER A 112 12.64 -1.26 -6.20
C SER A 112 12.82 -0.74 -7.62
N PRO A 113 11.75 -0.52 -8.44
CA PRO A 113 11.93 -0.11 -9.83
C PRO A 113 12.56 1.27 -9.99
N VAL A 114 12.27 2.21 -9.10
CA VAL A 114 12.81 3.56 -9.23
C VAL A 114 14.00 3.75 -8.31
N LEU A 115 13.85 3.80 -7.00
CA LEU A 115 14.95 4.13 -6.08
C LEU A 115 16.12 3.15 -6.15
N VAL A 116 15.85 1.84 -6.16
CA VAL A 116 16.93 0.84 -6.16
C VAL A 116 17.62 0.79 -7.53
N SER A 117 16.87 0.84 -8.64
CA SER A 117 17.43 0.80 -9.99
C SER A 117 18.39 1.99 -10.28
N PHE A 118 18.09 3.15 -9.69
CA PHE A 118 18.97 4.33 -9.82
C PHE A 118 20.07 4.41 -8.77
N GLY A 119 20.22 3.38 -7.92
CA GLY A 119 21.29 3.29 -6.92
C GLY A 119 20.98 3.96 -5.58
N TYR A 120 19.77 4.43 -5.36
CA TYR A 120 19.34 5.08 -4.12
C TYR A 120 18.78 4.10 -3.10
N SER A 121 19.54 3.04 -2.77
CA SER A 121 19.13 2.01 -1.79
C SER A 121 19.03 2.54 -0.36
N LYS A 122 19.80 3.59 0.00
CA LYS A 122 19.76 4.17 1.36
C LYS A 122 18.39 4.77 1.71
N PRO A 123 17.77 5.65 0.89
CA PRO A 123 16.40 6.13 1.12
C PRO A 123 15.38 5.00 1.15
N PHE A 124 15.52 4.00 0.28
CA PHE A 124 14.65 2.83 0.27
C PHE A 124 14.69 2.07 1.60
N ASN A 125 15.86 1.69 2.09
CA ASN A 125 16.00 0.98 3.35
C ASN A 125 15.52 1.80 4.55
N ARG A 126 15.83 3.11 4.58
CA ARG A 126 15.33 4.01 5.61
C ARG A 126 13.82 4.11 5.63
N SER A 127 13.16 4.08 4.47
CA SER A 127 11.69 4.11 4.39
C SER A 127 11.05 2.87 5.04
N VAL A 128 11.66 1.70 4.91
CA VAL A 128 11.19 0.46 5.54
C VAL A 128 11.31 0.54 7.06
N LEU A 129 12.44 1.03 7.57
CA LEU A 129 12.62 1.24 9.01
C LEU A 129 11.64 2.28 9.57
N LEU A 130 11.45 3.40 8.84
CA LEU A 130 10.51 4.45 9.21
C LEU A 130 9.08 3.94 9.33
N SER A 131 8.65 3.07 8.41
CA SER A 131 7.34 2.41 8.46
C SER A 131 7.13 1.65 9.76
N THR A 132 8.11 0.82 10.11
CA THR A 132 8.02 0.00 11.32
C THR A 132 7.94 0.87 12.57
N VAL A 133 8.76 1.95 12.63
CA VAL A 133 8.74 2.89 13.76
C VAL A 133 7.40 3.63 13.85
N ILE A 134 6.88 4.15 12.73
CA ILE A 134 5.59 4.86 12.70
C ILE A 134 4.46 3.92 13.14
N LEU A 135 4.44 2.69 12.63
CA LEU A 135 3.41 1.71 12.97
C LEU A 135 3.44 1.39 14.48
N MET A 136 4.64 1.18 15.04
CA MET A 136 4.82 0.94 16.47
C MET A 136 4.37 2.13 17.32
N LEU A 137 4.69 3.35 16.90
CA LEU A 137 4.26 4.56 17.60
C LEU A 137 2.74 4.71 17.59
N ILE A 138 2.09 4.51 16.43
CA ILE A 138 0.63 4.60 16.34
C ILE A 138 -0.04 3.54 17.21
N TYR A 139 0.44 2.30 17.18
CA TYR A 139 -0.11 1.23 18.04
C TYR A 139 0.15 1.50 19.52
N GLY A 140 1.30 2.06 19.88
CA GLY A 140 1.58 2.49 21.25
C GLY A 140 0.62 3.58 21.74
N ILE A 141 0.33 4.58 20.90
CA ILE A 141 -0.62 5.65 21.21
C ILE A 141 -2.04 5.07 21.36
N LEU A 142 -2.47 4.19 20.46
CA LEU A 142 -3.79 3.53 20.55
C LEU A 142 -3.92 2.72 21.84
N TYR A 143 -2.85 2.06 22.26
CA TYR A 143 -2.81 1.33 23.53
C TYR A 143 -2.94 2.26 24.73
N LEU A 144 -2.14 3.32 24.80
CA LEU A 144 -2.15 4.27 25.91
C LEU A 144 -3.47 5.05 26.04
N THR A 145 -4.14 5.32 24.93
CA THR A 145 -5.44 6.03 24.92
C THR A 145 -6.64 5.12 25.17
N ASN A 146 -6.41 3.83 25.40
CA ASN A 146 -7.46 2.81 25.58
C ASN A 146 -8.50 2.80 24.45
N ASN A 147 -8.10 3.20 23.26
CA ASN A 147 -8.96 3.45 22.11
C ASN A 147 -8.75 2.39 21.01
N PHE A 148 -8.53 1.14 21.45
CA PHE A 148 -8.30 0.02 20.55
C PHE A 148 -9.62 -0.40 19.86
N SER A 149 -9.69 -0.17 18.54
CA SER A 149 -10.73 -0.74 17.69
C SER A 149 -10.10 -1.27 16.41
N ILE A 150 -10.70 -2.31 15.83
CA ILE A 150 -10.16 -2.98 14.64
C ILE A 150 -10.07 -2.03 13.44
N GLY A 151 -11.03 -1.10 13.31
CA GLY A 151 -11.01 -0.08 12.26
C GLY A 151 -9.85 0.91 12.42
N ARG A 152 -9.54 1.35 13.66
CA ARG A 152 -8.38 2.22 13.93
C ARG A 152 -7.06 1.50 13.72
N PHE A 153 -7.03 0.21 14.03
CA PHE A 153 -5.88 -0.65 13.76
C PHE A 153 -5.61 -0.78 12.26
N ALA A 154 -6.66 -0.99 11.44
CA ALA A 154 -6.57 -1.01 9.99
C ALA A 154 -6.14 0.35 9.42
N LEU A 155 -6.66 1.44 10.00
CA LEU A 155 -6.31 2.80 9.59
C LEU A 155 -4.85 3.13 9.91
N ALA A 156 -4.33 2.68 11.06
CA ALA A 156 -2.93 2.83 11.43
C ALA A 156 -2.00 2.17 10.40
N LEU A 157 -2.37 0.98 9.91
CA LEU A 157 -1.62 0.29 8.86
C LEU A 157 -1.61 1.09 7.55
N GLY A 158 -2.76 1.63 7.15
CA GLY A 158 -2.87 2.50 5.97
C GLY A 158 -2.07 3.80 6.10
N LEU A 159 -2.09 4.44 7.27
CA LEU A 159 -1.34 5.67 7.54
C LEU A 159 0.17 5.44 7.54
N ALA A 160 0.64 4.33 8.13
CA ALA A 160 2.06 3.98 8.10
C ALA A 160 2.55 3.79 6.67
N GLU A 161 1.78 3.07 5.84
CA GLU A 161 2.11 2.88 4.42
C GLU A 161 2.04 4.18 3.63
N PHE A 162 1.08 5.07 3.95
CA PHE A 162 0.98 6.39 3.34
C PHE A 162 2.20 7.27 3.66
N ALA A 163 2.68 7.24 4.89
CA ALA A 163 3.88 7.97 5.27
C ALA A 163 5.12 7.51 4.47
N ILE A 164 5.24 6.20 4.21
CA ILE A 164 6.30 5.67 3.32
C ILE A 164 6.12 6.17 1.90
N ALA A 165 4.89 6.13 1.37
CA ALA A 165 4.59 6.60 0.02
C ALA A 165 5.03 8.05 -0.16
N VAL A 166 4.68 8.93 0.78
CA VAL A 166 5.08 10.34 0.78
C VAL A 166 6.61 10.47 0.86
N TYR A 167 7.25 9.74 1.77
CA TYR A 167 8.70 9.76 1.93
C TYR A 167 9.42 9.34 0.64
N ARG A 168 9.01 8.23 0.01
CA ARG A 168 9.62 7.76 -1.24
C ARG A 168 9.36 8.69 -2.40
N LEU A 169 8.14 9.24 -2.53
CA LEU A 169 7.83 10.25 -3.54
C LEU A 169 8.69 11.50 -3.37
N TYR A 170 8.87 11.97 -2.14
CA TYR A 170 9.74 13.11 -1.86
C TYR A 170 11.17 12.87 -2.37
N TYR A 171 11.75 11.71 -2.12
CA TYR A 171 13.08 11.39 -2.63
C TYR A 171 13.10 11.21 -4.15
N CYS A 172 12.08 10.59 -4.74
CA CYS A 172 11.98 10.46 -6.21
C CYS A 172 11.88 11.82 -6.91
N THR A 173 11.16 12.78 -6.34
CA THR A 173 11.07 14.15 -6.88
C THR A 173 12.35 14.94 -6.63
N ARG A 174 12.95 14.82 -5.44
CA ARG A 174 14.22 15.49 -5.09
C ARG A 174 15.36 15.05 -6.01
N TYR A 175 15.42 13.78 -6.39
CA TYR A 175 16.41 13.25 -7.32
C TYR A 175 15.98 13.38 -8.77
N LYS A 176 14.87 14.07 -9.07
CA LYS A 176 14.32 14.29 -10.42
C LYS A 176 14.03 12.99 -11.18
N LEU A 177 13.78 11.90 -10.49
CA LEU A 177 13.46 10.60 -11.08
C LEU A 177 12.00 10.54 -11.56
N ILE A 178 11.09 11.24 -10.85
CA ILE A 178 9.68 11.40 -11.23
C ILE A 178 9.41 12.90 -11.34
N GLN A 179 8.87 13.32 -12.50
CA GLN A 179 8.55 14.72 -12.78
C GLN A 179 7.03 14.85 -12.90
N PHE A 180 6.42 15.63 -12.02
CA PHE A 180 5.00 15.97 -12.10
C PHE A 180 4.72 17.11 -13.11
N HIS A 181 5.76 17.81 -13.60
CA HIS A 181 5.68 18.85 -14.64
C HIS A 181 6.13 18.29 -15.99
N GLY A 182 5.20 17.74 -16.71
CA GLY A 182 5.37 17.42 -18.11
C GLY A 182 4.01 17.51 -18.75
N GLY A 183 3.79 18.60 -19.50
CA GLY A 183 2.55 18.82 -20.24
C GLY A 183 2.11 17.55 -20.94
N PHE A 184 0.83 17.32 -20.93
CA PHE A 184 0.09 16.28 -21.61
C PHE A 184 0.45 16.32 -23.12
N LYS A 185 1.55 15.67 -23.50
CA LYS A 185 1.77 15.27 -24.89
C LYS A 185 1.44 13.79 -24.97
N LEU A 186 0.16 13.54 -25.25
CA LEU A 186 -0.30 12.31 -25.87
C LEU A 186 0.35 12.30 -27.26
N PHE A 187 1.40 11.49 -27.44
CA PHE A 187 1.81 10.75 -28.64
C PHE A 187 3.21 10.22 -28.40
#